data_6fe32eb2d154e35833fccf611f89fbd9
#
_entry.id   6fe32eb2d154e35833fccf611f89fbd9
#
_cell.length_a   1.000
_cell.length_b   1.000
_cell.length_c   1.000
_cell.angle_alpha   90.00
_cell.angle_beta   90.00
_cell.angle_gamma   90.00
#
_symmetry.space_group_name_H-M   'P 1'
#
loop_
_entity.id
_entity.type
_entity.pdbx_description
1 polymer ?
#
loop_
_entity_poly.entity_id
_entity_poly.type
_entity_poly.pdbx_seq_one_letter_code
_entity_poly.pdbx_strand_id
1 'polypeptide(L)'
;MIVENLWMDAAALALALAWDIALGEPPNAIHPVVGIGKAISFLERIAPKANRAAQFLYGLAVALLFPAALAAAAYFLAQWLREVWVPLYVVVVALLLKSCFSIRGLQASANDVRISLEKSDSTGASKNLTSLVSRDTSQLTSEQAASAAIESVAENTTDSFIAPWMYFAIFGLPGALAYRAVNTLDAMIGYHGKYEYLGKASARLDDVLNIIPSRLAALTISAVSLLTRNNLVRSLKVLFKEGHHTESPNAGLTMAAMAGALGIKLEQVGHYTLGVGLRPPTSADITRSIRIMKWVAVFGVLIAFALLSIHHVFFDNVYFNNI
;
A
#
# COMPACT_ATOMS: atom_id res chain seq x y z
N MET A 1 -16.84 0.91 28.22
CA MET A 1 -16.46 -0.08 27.15
C MET A 1 -16.36 0.53 25.75
N ILE A 2 -17.41 1.15 25.18
CA ILE A 2 -17.38 1.75 23.81
C ILE A 2 -16.27 2.78 23.66
N VAL A 3 -16.27 3.80 24.51
CA VAL A 3 -15.29 4.89 24.48
C VAL A 3 -13.87 4.37 24.75
N GLU A 4 -13.73 3.34 25.57
CA GLU A 4 -12.43 2.75 25.92
C GLU A 4 -11.78 2.03 24.74
N ASN A 5 -12.50 1.27 23.95
CA ASN A 5 -11.93 0.59 22.79
C ASN A 5 -11.55 1.58 21.68
N LEU A 6 -12.41 2.58 21.41
CA LEU A 6 -12.15 3.59 20.38
C LEU A 6 -10.86 4.38 20.66
N TRP A 7 -10.69 4.88 21.90
CA TRP A 7 -9.50 5.67 22.18
C TRP A 7 -8.21 4.84 22.16
N MET A 8 -8.27 3.54 22.51
CA MET A 8 -7.11 2.65 22.46
C MET A 8 -6.63 2.44 21.01
N ASP A 9 -7.56 2.13 20.09
CA ASP A 9 -7.22 1.95 18.67
C ASP A 9 -6.81 3.28 18.02
N ALA A 10 -7.48 4.38 18.38
CA ALA A 10 -7.09 5.71 17.93
C ALA A 10 -5.69 6.13 18.45
N ALA A 11 -5.38 5.84 19.72
CA ALA A 11 -4.07 6.08 20.29
C ALA A 11 -2.98 5.23 19.62
N ALA A 12 -3.27 3.94 19.33
CA ALA A 12 -2.35 3.06 18.61
C ALA A 12 -2.06 3.57 17.19
N LEU A 13 -3.09 4.02 16.46
CA LEU A 13 -2.91 4.62 15.13
C LEU A 13 -2.09 5.91 15.21
N ALA A 14 -2.42 6.81 16.16
CA ALA A 14 -1.68 8.06 16.36
C ALA A 14 -0.21 7.81 16.71
N LEU A 15 0.08 6.84 17.59
CA LEU A 15 1.44 6.46 17.96
C LEU A 15 2.20 5.84 16.78
N ALA A 16 1.56 4.97 15.98
CA ALA A 16 2.15 4.38 14.78
C ALA A 16 2.52 5.46 13.74
N LEU A 17 1.66 6.47 13.56
CA LEU A 17 1.92 7.62 12.68
C LEU A 17 3.07 8.48 13.20
N ALA A 18 3.07 8.80 14.49
CA ALA A 18 4.16 9.54 15.13
C ALA A 18 5.50 8.81 14.96
N TRP A 19 5.49 7.48 15.10
CA TRP A 19 6.67 6.65 14.85
C TRP A 19 7.15 6.74 13.39
N ASP A 20 6.26 6.59 12.41
CA ASP A 20 6.63 6.69 10.99
C ASP A 20 7.29 8.03 10.67
N ILE A 21 6.69 9.13 11.17
CA ILE A 21 7.20 10.50 10.95
C ILE A 21 8.56 10.71 11.63
N ALA A 22 8.71 10.29 12.88
CA ALA A 22 9.89 10.58 13.68
C ALA A 22 11.05 9.63 13.39
N LEU A 23 10.80 8.33 13.36
CA LEU A 23 11.81 7.27 13.31
C LEU A 23 11.89 6.56 11.96
N GLY A 24 10.79 6.50 11.19
CA GLY A 24 10.73 5.77 9.92
C GLY A 24 10.61 4.25 10.13
N GLU A 25 11.29 3.47 9.27
CA GLU A 25 11.22 2.02 9.31
C GLU A 25 12.07 1.42 10.44
N PRO A 26 11.54 0.39 11.16
CA PRO A 26 12.35 -0.37 12.08
C PRO A 26 13.48 -1.12 11.35
N PRO A 27 14.59 -1.45 12.03
CA PRO A 27 15.63 -2.28 11.44
C PRO A 27 15.09 -3.63 10.94
N ASN A 28 15.57 -4.09 9.80
CA ASN A 28 15.14 -5.36 9.16
C ASN A 28 15.17 -6.57 10.10
N ALA A 29 16.07 -6.59 11.07
CA ALA A 29 16.21 -7.70 12.01
C ALA A 29 14.97 -7.90 12.90
N ILE A 30 14.24 -6.83 13.20
CA ILE A 30 13.06 -6.82 14.08
C ILE A 30 11.77 -6.42 13.35
N HIS A 31 11.85 -6.22 12.02
CA HIS A 31 10.70 -5.76 11.24
C HIS A 31 9.70 -6.91 11.03
N PRO A 32 8.44 -6.82 11.51
CA PRO A 32 7.47 -7.92 11.41
C PRO A 32 7.20 -8.38 9.97
N VAL A 33 7.14 -7.46 9.00
CA VAL A 33 6.93 -7.80 7.58
C VAL A 33 8.11 -8.57 6.98
N VAL A 34 9.33 -8.38 7.48
CA VAL A 34 10.46 -9.23 7.09
C VAL A 34 10.24 -10.68 7.57
N GLY A 35 9.63 -10.83 8.75
CA GLY A 35 9.18 -12.14 9.25
C GLY A 35 8.12 -12.77 8.34
N ILE A 36 7.13 -11.99 7.92
CA ILE A 36 6.10 -12.40 6.94
C ILE A 36 6.77 -12.85 5.63
N GLY A 37 7.69 -12.05 5.08
CA GLY A 37 8.43 -12.40 3.85
C GLY A 37 9.25 -13.68 3.97
N LYS A 38 9.91 -13.91 5.12
CA LYS A 38 10.64 -15.18 5.37
C LYS A 38 9.70 -16.38 5.42
N ALA A 39 8.53 -16.24 6.05
CA ALA A 39 7.52 -17.30 6.07
C ALA A 39 6.99 -17.59 4.65
N ILE A 40 6.72 -16.58 3.85
CA ILE A 40 6.31 -16.73 2.45
C ILE A 40 7.42 -17.43 1.64
N SER A 41 8.68 -17.05 1.79
CA SER A 41 9.81 -17.72 1.13
C SER A 41 9.95 -19.19 1.54
N PHE A 42 9.65 -19.52 2.79
CA PHE A 42 9.60 -20.90 3.23
C PHE A 42 8.45 -21.66 2.55
N LEU A 43 7.24 -21.10 2.51
CA LEU A 43 6.09 -21.70 1.83
C LEU A 43 6.33 -21.86 0.32
N GLU A 44 7.00 -20.91 -0.34
CA GLU A 44 7.40 -21.02 -1.74
C GLU A 44 8.34 -22.22 -1.97
N ARG A 45 9.32 -22.45 -1.09
CA ARG A 45 10.29 -23.55 -1.24
C ARG A 45 9.66 -24.93 -1.20
N ILE A 46 8.63 -25.12 -0.39
CA ILE A 46 7.92 -26.40 -0.24
C ILE A 46 6.76 -26.56 -1.23
N ALA A 47 6.49 -25.56 -2.06
CA ALA A 47 5.42 -25.58 -3.06
C ALA A 47 5.64 -26.69 -4.08
N PRO A 48 4.57 -27.36 -4.58
CA PRO A 48 4.64 -28.34 -5.65
C PRO A 48 5.24 -27.74 -6.92
N LYS A 49 6.17 -28.44 -7.60
CA LYS A 49 6.88 -27.90 -8.77
C LYS A 49 6.37 -28.47 -10.10
N ALA A 50 5.85 -29.69 -10.11
CA ALA A 50 5.59 -30.44 -11.34
C ALA A 50 4.15 -30.33 -11.88
N ASN A 51 3.15 -30.09 -11.02
CA ASN A 51 1.74 -30.13 -11.38
C ASN A 51 1.09 -28.74 -11.24
N ARG A 52 0.57 -28.17 -12.34
CA ARG A 52 -0.09 -26.86 -12.37
C ARG A 52 -1.29 -26.78 -11.46
N ALA A 53 -2.14 -27.82 -11.42
CA ALA A 53 -3.30 -27.86 -10.54
C ALA A 53 -2.90 -27.92 -9.06
N ALA A 54 -1.87 -28.73 -8.72
CA ALA A 54 -1.34 -28.77 -7.37
C ALA A 54 -0.72 -27.44 -6.94
N GLN A 55 0.00 -26.76 -7.83
CA GLN A 55 0.51 -25.40 -7.57
C GLN A 55 -0.61 -24.43 -7.28
N PHE A 56 -1.67 -24.43 -8.09
CA PHE A 56 -2.81 -23.54 -7.90
C PHE A 56 -3.55 -23.83 -6.58
N LEU A 57 -3.85 -25.10 -6.29
CA LEU A 57 -4.55 -25.47 -5.05
C LEU A 57 -3.71 -25.14 -3.81
N TYR A 58 -2.39 -25.40 -3.88
CA TYR A 58 -1.46 -25.03 -2.82
C TYR A 58 -1.41 -23.50 -2.65
N GLY A 59 -1.25 -22.76 -3.74
CA GLY A 59 -1.24 -21.30 -3.75
C GLY A 59 -2.54 -20.69 -3.20
N LEU A 60 -3.69 -21.28 -3.54
CA LEU A 60 -4.99 -20.89 -2.99
C LEU A 60 -5.05 -21.14 -1.48
N ALA A 61 -4.60 -22.31 -1.02
CA ALA A 61 -4.54 -22.61 0.41
C ALA A 61 -3.63 -21.63 1.15
N VAL A 62 -2.45 -21.32 0.61
CA VAL A 62 -1.52 -20.33 1.20
C VAL A 62 -2.16 -18.93 1.21
N ALA A 63 -2.77 -18.50 0.10
CA ALA A 63 -3.41 -17.17 -0.01
C ALA A 63 -4.56 -16.97 0.99
N LEU A 64 -5.27 -18.02 1.38
CA LEU A 64 -6.36 -17.95 2.35
C LEU A 64 -5.91 -18.22 3.79
N LEU A 65 -5.16 -19.30 4.00
CA LEU A 65 -4.84 -19.77 5.36
C LEU A 65 -3.74 -18.95 6.03
N PHE A 66 -2.74 -18.49 5.29
CA PHE A 66 -1.65 -17.71 5.88
C PHE A 66 -2.10 -16.34 6.40
N PRO A 67 -2.81 -15.51 5.63
CA PRO A 67 -3.37 -14.26 6.16
C PRO A 67 -4.40 -14.50 7.28
N ALA A 68 -5.23 -15.54 7.17
CA ALA A 68 -6.21 -15.89 8.21
C ALA A 68 -5.52 -16.30 9.54
N ALA A 69 -4.43 -17.07 9.47
CA ALA A 69 -3.65 -17.44 10.65
C ALA A 69 -3.02 -16.20 11.33
N LEU A 70 -2.48 -15.27 10.53
CA LEU A 70 -1.93 -14.00 11.06
C LEU A 70 -3.03 -13.14 11.68
N ALA A 71 -4.21 -13.06 11.04
CA ALA A 71 -5.35 -12.34 11.59
C ALA A 71 -5.82 -12.95 12.91
N ALA A 72 -5.92 -14.28 12.99
CA ALA A 72 -6.29 -14.98 14.22
C ALA A 72 -5.26 -14.74 15.34
N ALA A 73 -3.96 -14.88 15.03
CA ALA A 73 -2.90 -14.58 15.99
C ALA A 73 -2.95 -13.14 16.50
N ALA A 74 -3.17 -12.18 15.58
CA ALA A 74 -3.33 -10.76 15.93
C ALA A 74 -4.57 -10.51 16.80
N TYR A 75 -5.67 -11.19 16.51
CA TYR A 75 -6.91 -11.08 17.30
C TYR A 75 -6.70 -11.57 18.74
N PHE A 76 -6.18 -12.77 18.94
CA PHE A 76 -5.93 -13.30 20.27
C PHE A 76 -4.89 -12.50 21.03
N LEU A 77 -3.82 -12.02 20.35
CA LEU A 77 -2.82 -11.14 20.94
C LEU A 77 -3.47 -9.81 21.39
N ALA A 78 -4.28 -9.18 20.53
CA ALA A 78 -4.93 -7.93 20.86
C ALA A 78 -5.89 -8.08 22.05
N GLN A 79 -6.68 -9.16 22.10
CA GLN A 79 -7.58 -9.44 23.24
C GLN A 79 -6.79 -9.66 24.53
N TRP A 80 -5.77 -10.50 24.50
CA TRP A 80 -4.94 -10.74 25.67
C TRP A 80 -4.27 -9.46 26.18
N LEU A 81 -3.73 -8.62 25.30
CA LEU A 81 -3.09 -7.35 25.68
C LEU A 81 -4.08 -6.37 26.33
N ARG A 82 -5.33 -6.31 25.86
CA ARG A 82 -6.38 -5.47 26.45
C ARG A 82 -6.68 -5.86 27.90
N GLU A 83 -6.68 -7.16 28.20
CA GLU A 83 -6.93 -7.67 29.54
C GLU A 83 -5.73 -7.47 30.48
N VAL A 84 -4.51 -7.57 29.97
CA VAL A 84 -3.28 -7.47 30.78
C VAL A 84 -2.96 -6.02 31.15
N TRP A 85 -2.87 -5.14 30.19
CA TRP A 85 -2.46 -3.75 30.42
C TRP A 85 -2.65 -2.87 29.19
N VAL A 86 -3.55 -1.90 29.28
CA VAL A 86 -3.92 -1.03 28.17
C VAL A 86 -2.74 -0.27 27.53
N PRO A 87 -1.80 0.34 28.27
CA PRO A 87 -0.64 0.97 27.63
C PRO A 87 0.21 0.01 26.80
N LEU A 88 0.35 -1.25 27.26
CA LEU A 88 1.06 -2.28 26.50
C LEU A 88 0.32 -2.62 25.21
N TYR A 89 -1.02 -2.73 25.26
CA TYR A 89 -1.85 -2.87 24.07
C TYR A 89 -1.55 -1.77 23.06
N VAL A 90 -1.64 -0.49 23.46
CA VAL A 90 -1.42 0.65 22.57
C VAL A 90 -0.03 0.59 21.93
N VAL A 91 1.01 0.32 22.71
CA VAL A 91 2.39 0.28 22.20
C VAL A 91 2.60 -0.90 21.23
N VAL A 92 2.16 -2.11 21.58
CA VAL A 92 2.35 -3.31 20.74
C VAL A 92 1.53 -3.20 19.47
N VAL A 93 0.27 -2.79 19.55
CA VAL A 93 -0.59 -2.60 18.38
C VAL A 93 -0.01 -1.51 17.47
N ALA A 94 0.46 -0.38 18.02
CA ALA A 94 1.10 0.68 17.24
C ALA A 94 2.34 0.18 16.51
N LEU A 95 3.17 -0.65 17.14
CA LEU A 95 4.40 -1.19 16.55
C LEU A 95 4.09 -2.17 15.41
N LEU A 96 3.11 -3.05 15.61
CA LEU A 96 2.67 -3.99 14.58
C LEU A 96 1.97 -3.26 13.44
N LEU A 97 1.09 -2.30 13.73
CA LEU A 97 0.42 -1.47 12.72
C LEU A 97 1.44 -0.64 11.92
N LYS A 98 2.46 -0.03 12.57
CA LYS A 98 3.53 0.70 11.89
C LYS A 98 4.24 -0.18 10.86
N SER A 99 4.43 -1.44 11.14
CA SER A 99 5.04 -2.36 10.16
C SER A 99 4.17 -2.60 8.92
N CYS A 100 2.87 -2.33 8.99
CA CYS A 100 1.96 -2.52 7.87
C CYS A 100 1.95 -1.35 6.88
N PHE A 101 2.48 -0.17 7.25
CA PHE A 101 2.48 1.01 6.38
C PHE A 101 3.81 1.77 6.41
N SER A 102 4.09 2.56 5.36
CA SER A 102 5.33 3.32 5.23
C SER A 102 5.16 4.55 4.34
N ILE A 103 4.99 5.72 4.95
CA ILE A 103 4.97 6.99 4.23
C ILE A 103 6.39 7.51 4.04
N ARG A 104 7.18 7.50 5.13
CA ARG A 104 8.56 8.02 5.12
C ARG A 104 9.47 7.19 4.23
N GLY A 105 9.35 5.85 4.24
CA GLY A 105 10.12 4.97 3.38
C GLY A 105 9.82 5.19 1.90
N LEU A 106 8.53 5.27 1.52
CA LEU A 106 8.14 5.56 0.15
C LEU A 106 8.66 6.93 -0.32
N GLN A 107 8.55 7.96 0.53
CA GLN A 107 9.13 9.27 0.25
C GLN A 107 10.65 9.21 0.04
N ALA A 108 11.37 8.51 0.91
CA ALA A 108 12.82 8.41 0.84
C ALA A 108 13.26 7.72 -0.46
N SER A 109 12.68 6.56 -0.78
CA SER A 109 12.99 5.82 -2.02
C SER A 109 12.73 6.65 -3.29
N ALA A 110 11.59 7.35 -3.36
CA ALA A 110 11.30 8.21 -4.50
C ALA A 110 12.25 9.42 -4.58
N ASN A 111 12.63 9.99 -3.44
CA ASN A 111 13.57 11.11 -3.38
C ASN A 111 15.00 10.71 -3.79
N ASP A 112 15.43 9.48 -3.47
CA ASP A 112 16.74 8.97 -3.89
C ASP A 112 16.84 8.84 -5.42
N VAL A 113 15.77 8.39 -6.09
CA VAL A 113 15.68 8.40 -7.55
C VAL A 113 15.77 9.83 -8.09
N ARG A 114 15.01 10.77 -7.51
CA ARG A 114 15.03 12.18 -7.91
C ARG A 114 16.43 12.77 -7.84
N ILE A 115 17.15 12.56 -6.72
CA ILE A 115 18.51 13.08 -6.49
C ILE A 115 19.46 12.53 -7.54
N SER A 116 19.38 11.24 -7.86
CA SER A 116 20.22 10.63 -8.90
C SER A 116 19.94 11.22 -10.28
N LEU A 117 18.66 11.44 -10.63
CA LEU A 117 18.28 12.07 -11.90
C LEU A 117 18.76 13.52 -12.01
N GLU A 118 18.69 14.31 -10.92
CA GLU A 118 19.20 15.70 -10.89
C GLU A 118 20.72 15.79 -11.04
N LYS A 119 21.45 14.75 -10.60
CA LYS A 119 22.89 14.62 -10.79
C LYS A 119 23.30 14.02 -12.15
N SER A 120 22.32 13.70 -13.00
CA SER A 120 22.53 12.95 -14.25
C SER A 120 23.24 11.59 -14.04
N ASP A 121 23.07 11.01 -12.85
CA ASP A 121 23.57 9.67 -12.48
C ASP A 121 22.54 8.61 -12.87
N SER A 122 22.58 8.15 -14.11
CA SER A 122 21.67 7.12 -14.63
C SER A 122 21.84 5.78 -13.92
N THR A 123 23.06 5.41 -13.54
CA THR A 123 23.36 4.17 -12.83
C THR A 123 22.78 4.21 -11.41
N GLY A 124 22.95 5.30 -10.69
CA GLY A 124 22.36 5.52 -9.38
C GLY A 124 20.83 5.56 -9.45
N ALA A 125 20.24 6.23 -10.45
CA ALA A 125 18.80 6.25 -10.65
C ALA A 125 18.22 4.85 -10.89
N SER A 126 18.84 4.06 -11.78
CA SER A 126 18.48 2.67 -12.04
C SER A 126 18.54 1.82 -10.76
N LYS A 127 19.65 1.91 -10.01
CA LYS A 127 19.83 1.19 -8.75
C LYS A 127 18.77 1.58 -7.70
N ASN A 128 18.48 2.87 -7.54
CA ASN A 128 17.50 3.34 -6.57
C ASN A 128 16.06 2.92 -6.96
N LEU A 129 15.77 2.88 -8.27
CA LEU A 129 14.46 2.39 -8.77
C LEU A 129 14.18 0.93 -8.41
N THR A 130 15.19 0.07 -8.23
CA THR A 130 14.95 -1.34 -7.83
C THR A 130 14.26 -1.49 -6.48
N SER A 131 14.27 -0.45 -5.64
CA SER A 131 13.50 -0.42 -4.40
C SER A 131 12.03 -0.06 -4.59
N LEU A 132 11.65 0.45 -5.75
CA LEU A 132 10.32 0.94 -6.06
C LEU A 132 9.58 0.07 -7.09
N VAL A 133 10.31 -0.57 -8.01
CA VAL A 133 9.74 -1.34 -9.11
C VAL A 133 10.43 -2.69 -9.26
N SER A 134 9.66 -3.70 -9.70
CA SER A 134 10.14 -5.09 -9.87
C SER A 134 10.64 -5.38 -11.29
N ARG A 135 10.62 -4.38 -12.18
CA ARG A 135 11.06 -4.52 -13.59
C ARG A 135 12.54 -4.16 -13.75
N ASP A 136 13.13 -4.60 -14.88
CA ASP A 136 14.48 -4.20 -15.26
C ASP A 136 14.53 -2.66 -15.47
N THR A 137 15.45 -2.02 -14.78
CA THR A 137 15.63 -0.57 -14.78
C THR A 137 16.90 -0.12 -15.51
N SER A 138 17.71 -1.08 -16.02
CA SER A 138 19.07 -0.83 -16.54
C SER A 138 19.12 0.03 -17.81
N GLN A 139 18.05 0.01 -18.60
CA GLN A 139 17.97 0.68 -19.91
C GLN A 139 16.98 1.86 -19.95
N LEU A 140 16.46 2.30 -18.77
CA LEU A 140 15.49 3.37 -18.72
C LEU A 140 16.14 4.73 -19.02
N THR A 141 15.47 5.52 -19.85
CA THR A 141 15.82 6.95 -20.00
C THR A 141 15.46 7.72 -18.73
N SER A 142 15.99 8.94 -18.57
CA SER A 142 15.66 9.79 -17.42
C SER A 142 14.15 10.06 -17.29
N GLU A 143 13.44 10.22 -18.41
CA GLU A 143 11.98 10.38 -18.43
C GLU A 143 11.26 9.11 -17.98
N GLN A 144 11.69 7.95 -18.47
CA GLN A 144 11.15 6.65 -18.07
C GLN A 144 11.42 6.33 -16.60
N ALA A 145 12.61 6.70 -16.11
CA ALA A 145 12.95 6.55 -14.69
C ALA A 145 12.09 7.47 -13.80
N ALA A 146 11.85 8.71 -14.22
CA ALA A 146 10.94 9.62 -13.54
C ALA A 146 9.48 9.11 -13.58
N SER A 147 9.02 8.56 -14.72
CA SER A 147 7.71 7.91 -14.86
C SER A 147 7.58 6.78 -13.86
N ALA A 148 8.51 5.83 -13.85
CA ALA A 148 8.51 4.67 -12.97
C ALA A 148 8.47 5.05 -11.48
N ALA A 149 9.23 6.08 -11.08
CA ALA A 149 9.20 6.56 -9.70
C ALA A 149 7.84 7.17 -9.32
N ILE A 150 7.23 7.96 -10.21
CA ILE A 150 5.93 8.59 -9.98
C ILE A 150 4.80 7.55 -10.00
N GLU A 151 4.86 6.57 -10.92
CA GLU A 151 3.95 5.42 -10.96
C GLU A 151 3.96 4.68 -9.62
N SER A 152 5.16 4.34 -9.13
CA SER A 152 5.32 3.65 -7.85
C SER A 152 4.82 4.49 -6.67
N VAL A 153 5.07 5.80 -6.62
CA VAL A 153 4.51 6.68 -5.58
C VAL A 153 2.99 6.67 -5.61
N ALA A 154 2.38 6.73 -6.80
CA ALA A 154 0.93 6.73 -6.95
C ALA A 154 0.29 5.40 -6.53
N GLU A 155 0.81 4.27 -7.01
CA GLU A 155 0.35 2.92 -6.68
C GLU A 155 0.50 2.62 -5.19
N ASN A 156 1.70 2.83 -4.65
CA ASN A 156 1.99 2.61 -3.24
C ASN A 156 1.26 3.57 -2.29
N THR A 157 0.65 4.64 -2.77
CA THR A 157 -0.31 5.43 -1.98
C THR A 157 -1.46 4.57 -1.48
N THR A 158 -1.94 3.61 -2.27
CA THR A 158 -2.93 2.62 -1.85
C THR A 158 -2.32 1.62 -0.89
N ASP A 159 -1.29 0.90 -1.32
CA ASP A 159 -0.78 -0.31 -0.67
C ASP A 159 0.03 -0.02 0.58
N SER A 160 0.75 1.13 0.58
CA SER A 160 1.62 1.48 1.69
C SER A 160 0.93 2.18 2.85
N PHE A 161 -0.30 2.74 2.70
CA PHE A 161 -0.94 3.37 3.84
C PHE A 161 -2.48 3.47 3.78
N ILE A 162 -3.12 3.77 2.64
CA ILE A 162 -4.59 3.90 2.60
C ILE A 162 -5.27 2.58 2.94
N ALA A 163 -4.86 1.48 2.31
CA ALA A 163 -5.46 0.17 2.56
C ALA A 163 -5.12 -0.37 3.96
N PRO A 164 -3.87 -0.38 4.44
CA PRO A 164 -3.57 -0.78 5.82
C PRO A 164 -4.39 -0.03 6.87
N TRP A 165 -4.54 1.29 6.73
CA TRP A 165 -5.31 2.10 7.69
C TRP A 165 -6.81 1.84 7.59
N MET A 166 -7.35 1.65 6.38
CA MET A 166 -8.76 1.30 6.20
C MET A 166 -9.07 -0.07 6.82
N TYR A 167 -8.23 -1.07 6.58
CA TYR A 167 -8.41 -2.40 7.16
C TYR A 167 -8.22 -2.40 8.67
N PHE A 168 -7.30 -1.57 9.20
CA PHE A 168 -7.18 -1.35 10.64
C PHE A 168 -8.45 -0.69 11.21
N ALA A 169 -8.96 0.33 10.56
CA ALA A 169 -10.13 1.05 11.04
C ALA A 169 -11.41 0.19 11.09
N ILE A 170 -11.54 -0.80 10.17
CA ILE A 170 -12.73 -1.65 10.07
C ILE A 170 -12.58 -2.94 10.89
N PHE A 171 -11.41 -3.57 10.90
CA PHE A 171 -11.18 -4.89 11.48
C PHE A 171 -10.08 -4.91 12.55
N GLY A 172 -9.57 -3.74 12.98
CA GLY A 172 -8.48 -3.63 13.94
C GLY A 172 -7.15 -4.19 13.41
N LEU A 173 -6.25 -4.52 14.32
CA LEU A 173 -4.94 -5.10 14.00
C LEU A 173 -5.03 -6.39 13.14
N PRO A 174 -5.99 -7.32 13.36
CA PRO A 174 -6.19 -8.47 12.50
C PRO A 174 -6.35 -8.13 11.03
N GLY A 175 -7.17 -7.11 10.72
CA GLY A 175 -7.42 -6.67 9.35
C GLY A 175 -6.17 -6.08 8.68
N ALA A 176 -5.45 -5.22 9.39
CA ALA A 176 -4.21 -4.63 8.88
C ALA A 176 -3.13 -5.69 8.57
N LEU A 177 -2.94 -6.67 9.45
CA LEU A 177 -1.95 -7.72 9.25
C LEU A 177 -2.37 -8.72 8.17
N ALA A 178 -3.67 -9.07 8.09
CA ALA A 178 -4.17 -9.92 7.01
C ALA A 178 -3.98 -9.26 5.64
N TYR A 179 -4.37 -7.98 5.51
CA TYR A 179 -4.14 -7.21 4.30
C TYR A 179 -2.64 -7.19 3.95
N ARG A 180 -1.77 -6.85 4.92
CA ARG A 180 -0.33 -6.79 4.68
C ARG A 180 0.26 -8.14 4.26
N ALA A 181 -0.26 -9.25 4.79
CA ALA A 181 0.15 -10.58 4.38
C ALA A 181 -0.23 -10.89 2.92
N VAL A 182 -1.47 -10.56 2.51
CA VAL A 182 -1.92 -10.73 1.11
C VAL A 182 -1.09 -9.87 0.17
N ASN A 183 -0.93 -8.59 0.47
CA ASN A 183 -0.12 -7.66 -0.32
C ASN A 183 1.35 -8.11 -0.43
N THR A 184 1.93 -8.69 0.66
CA THR A 184 3.29 -9.24 0.60
C THR A 184 3.34 -10.54 -0.21
N LEU A 185 2.32 -11.39 -0.14
CA LEU A 185 2.21 -12.59 -1.00
C LEU A 185 2.18 -12.19 -2.47
N ASP A 186 1.33 -11.22 -2.84
CA ASP A 186 1.27 -10.72 -4.21
C ASP A 186 2.62 -10.15 -4.66
N ALA A 187 3.24 -9.29 -3.87
CA ALA A 187 4.54 -8.70 -4.15
C ALA A 187 5.67 -9.72 -4.31
N MET A 188 5.58 -10.92 -3.68
CA MET A 188 6.63 -11.94 -3.74
C MET A 188 6.38 -13.02 -4.79
N ILE A 189 5.13 -13.44 -4.98
CA ILE A 189 4.77 -14.57 -5.83
C ILE A 189 3.62 -14.29 -6.82
N GLY A 190 3.05 -13.07 -6.85
CA GLY A 190 1.93 -12.69 -7.73
C GLY A 190 2.30 -12.50 -9.22
N TYR A 191 3.55 -12.67 -9.59
CA TYR A 191 4.04 -12.42 -10.96
C TYR A 191 3.69 -13.54 -11.94
N HIS A 192 3.46 -13.16 -13.20
CA HIS A 192 3.35 -14.08 -14.33
C HIS A 192 4.65 -14.88 -14.56
N GLY A 193 4.54 -15.95 -15.33
CA GLY A 193 5.68 -16.81 -15.66
C GLY A 193 5.97 -17.84 -14.57
N LYS A 194 7.05 -17.67 -13.81
CA LYS A 194 7.47 -18.64 -12.78
C LYS A 194 6.36 -18.98 -11.78
N TYR A 195 5.56 -18.01 -11.42
CA TYR A 195 4.53 -18.13 -10.38
C TYR A 195 3.09 -18.14 -10.93
N GLU A 196 2.91 -18.32 -12.25
CA GLU A 196 1.62 -18.22 -12.93
C GLU A 196 0.47 -18.99 -12.25
N TYR A 197 0.77 -20.16 -11.71
CA TYR A 197 -0.23 -20.98 -11.01
C TYR A 197 -0.15 -20.82 -9.48
N LEU A 198 1.04 -20.70 -8.93
CA LEU A 198 1.26 -20.59 -7.48
C LEU A 198 0.73 -19.27 -6.93
N GLY A 199 1.05 -18.17 -7.59
CA GLY A 199 0.72 -16.82 -7.13
C GLY A 199 -0.64 -16.29 -7.58
N LYS A 200 -1.33 -17.00 -8.51
CA LYS A 200 -2.59 -16.51 -9.09
C LYS A 200 -3.66 -16.17 -8.07
N ALA A 201 -3.79 -16.97 -7.03
CA ALA A 201 -4.80 -16.76 -5.99
C ALA A 201 -4.46 -15.54 -5.12
N SER A 202 -3.18 -15.35 -4.76
CA SER A 202 -2.75 -14.18 -3.98
C SER A 202 -2.89 -12.88 -4.77
N ALA A 203 -2.53 -12.87 -6.07
CA ALA A 203 -2.71 -11.72 -6.93
C ALA A 203 -4.20 -11.32 -7.05
N ARG A 204 -5.09 -12.29 -7.26
CA ARG A 204 -6.53 -12.03 -7.31
C ARG A 204 -7.13 -11.58 -5.99
N LEU A 205 -6.63 -12.12 -4.89
CA LEU A 205 -7.08 -11.69 -3.56
C LEU A 205 -6.62 -10.25 -3.25
N ASP A 206 -5.39 -9.91 -3.60
CA ASP A 206 -4.88 -8.53 -3.51
C ASP A 206 -5.70 -7.57 -4.39
N ASP A 207 -5.98 -7.94 -5.64
CA ASP A 207 -6.87 -7.17 -6.51
C ASP A 207 -8.22 -6.89 -5.84
N VAL A 208 -8.87 -7.90 -5.24
CA VAL A 208 -10.17 -7.75 -4.56
C VAL A 208 -10.07 -6.86 -3.33
N LEU A 209 -9.05 -7.06 -2.51
CA LEU A 209 -8.84 -6.24 -1.30
C LEU A 209 -8.54 -4.79 -1.63
N ASN A 210 -7.93 -4.51 -2.77
CA ASN A 210 -7.61 -3.15 -3.21
C ASN A 210 -8.74 -2.45 -3.99
N ILE A 211 -9.89 -3.10 -4.25
CA ILE A 211 -11.00 -2.45 -4.97
C ILE A 211 -11.43 -1.13 -4.34
N ILE A 212 -11.75 -1.13 -3.05
CA ILE A 212 -12.20 0.08 -2.35
C ILE A 212 -11.03 1.03 -2.04
N PRO A 213 -9.90 0.57 -1.46
CA PRO A 213 -8.78 1.44 -1.14
C PRO A 213 -8.21 2.20 -2.34
N SER A 214 -8.07 1.57 -3.51
CA SER A 214 -7.52 2.21 -4.70
C SER A 214 -8.41 3.33 -5.24
N ARG A 215 -9.73 3.14 -5.20
CA ARG A 215 -10.70 4.16 -5.60
C ARG A 215 -10.69 5.34 -4.64
N LEU A 216 -10.64 5.05 -3.34
CA LEU A 216 -10.50 6.07 -2.30
C LEU A 216 -9.20 6.86 -2.49
N ALA A 217 -8.08 6.18 -2.70
CA ALA A 217 -6.78 6.81 -2.95
C ALA A 217 -6.80 7.69 -4.21
N ALA A 218 -7.32 7.18 -5.35
CA ALA A 218 -7.39 7.91 -6.61
C ALA A 218 -8.26 9.17 -6.53
N LEU A 219 -9.43 9.08 -5.87
CA LEU A 219 -10.30 10.22 -5.64
C LEU A 219 -9.65 11.24 -4.70
N THR A 220 -8.94 10.77 -3.66
CA THR A 220 -8.21 11.65 -2.75
C THR A 220 -7.03 12.33 -3.45
N ILE A 221 -6.25 11.63 -4.31
CA ILE A 221 -5.22 12.24 -5.17
C ILE A 221 -5.82 13.36 -6.01
N SER A 222 -6.97 13.10 -6.64
CA SER A 222 -7.67 14.09 -7.47
C SER A 222 -8.11 15.30 -6.65
N ALA A 223 -8.74 15.11 -5.49
CA ALA A 223 -9.20 16.20 -4.62
C ALA A 223 -8.03 17.04 -4.09
N VAL A 224 -6.98 16.39 -3.61
CA VAL A 224 -5.75 17.02 -3.08
C VAL A 224 -5.01 17.81 -4.15
N SER A 225 -5.21 17.50 -5.44
CA SER A 225 -4.60 18.26 -6.52
C SER A 225 -4.93 19.75 -6.46
N LEU A 226 -6.10 20.14 -5.94
CA LEU A 226 -6.46 21.54 -5.70
C LEU A 226 -5.55 22.22 -4.67
N LEU A 227 -5.30 21.55 -3.55
CA LEU A 227 -4.46 22.08 -2.46
C LEU A 227 -2.99 22.22 -2.88
N THR A 228 -2.55 21.40 -3.82
CA THR A 228 -1.18 21.38 -4.31
C THR A 228 -0.99 22.23 -5.59
N ARG A 229 -1.98 23.06 -5.94
CA ARG A 229 -1.99 23.92 -7.15
C ARG A 229 -1.82 23.12 -8.45
N ASN A 230 -2.41 21.95 -8.49
CA ASN A 230 -2.52 21.09 -9.66
C ASN A 230 -3.96 21.10 -10.20
N ASN A 231 -4.26 20.29 -11.22
CA ASN A 231 -5.54 20.38 -11.93
C ASN A 231 -6.46 19.19 -11.59
N LEU A 232 -7.47 19.44 -10.75
CA LEU A 232 -8.50 18.46 -10.38
C LEU A 232 -9.28 17.93 -11.59
N VAL A 233 -9.73 18.82 -12.49
CA VAL A 233 -10.58 18.43 -13.62
C VAL A 233 -9.82 17.49 -14.55
N ARG A 234 -8.56 17.81 -14.84
CA ARG A 234 -7.70 16.95 -15.65
C ARG A 234 -7.41 15.65 -14.92
N SER A 235 -7.15 15.66 -13.60
CA SER A 235 -6.96 14.46 -12.78
C SER A 235 -8.13 13.50 -12.91
N LEU A 236 -9.36 13.99 -12.70
CA LEU A 236 -10.57 13.19 -12.85
C LEU A 236 -10.79 12.71 -14.28
N LYS A 237 -10.54 13.58 -15.29
CA LYS A 237 -10.67 13.19 -16.70
C LYS A 237 -9.75 12.03 -17.07
N VAL A 238 -8.47 12.09 -16.68
CA VAL A 238 -7.50 11.02 -16.98
C VAL A 238 -7.84 9.77 -16.16
N LEU A 239 -8.20 9.91 -14.88
CA LEU A 239 -8.65 8.82 -14.01
C LEU A 239 -9.77 8.00 -14.66
N PHE A 240 -10.87 8.65 -15.03
CA PHE A 240 -12.04 7.93 -15.56
C PHE A 240 -11.85 7.42 -17.00
N LYS A 241 -11.01 8.08 -17.81
CA LYS A 241 -10.76 7.68 -19.19
C LYS A 241 -9.71 6.59 -19.31
N GLU A 242 -8.64 6.64 -18.51
CA GLU A 242 -7.43 5.86 -18.73
C GLU A 242 -7.05 4.96 -17.54
N GLY A 243 -7.70 5.10 -16.38
CA GLY A 243 -7.38 4.36 -15.16
C GLY A 243 -7.52 2.84 -15.25
N HIS A 244 -8.15 2.33 -16.32
CA HIS A 244 -8.35 0.90 -16.55
C HIS A 244 -7.40 0.32 -17.62
N HIS A 245 -6.40 1.09 -18.07
CA HIS A 245 -5.48 0.67 -19.13
C HIS A 245 -4.31 -0.20 -18.62
N THR A 246 -4.24 -0.49 -17.34
CA THR A 246 -3.21 -1.33 -16.72
C THR A 246 -3.72 -2.75 -16.49
N GLU A 247 -2.80 -3.72 -16.32
CA GLU A 247 -3.16 -5.11 -16.05
C GLU A 247 -3.91 -5.28 -14.72
N SER A 248 -3.48 -4.55 -13.67
CA SER A 248 -4.21 -4.50 -12.39
C SER A 248 -5.42 -3.57 -12.51
N PRO A 249 -6.60 -3.97 -12.04
CA PRO A 249 -7.80 -3.14 -12.04
C PRO A 249 -7.73 -1.97 -11.03
N ASN A 250 -6.67 -1.90 -10.24
CA ASN A 250 -6.49 -0.98 -9.12
C ASN A 250 -5.35 0.02 -9.34
N ALA A 251 -4.16 -0.46 -9.71
CA ALA A 251 -2.95 0.36 -9.82
C ALA A 251 -3.12 1.51 -10.82
N GLY A 252 -3.75 1.24 -11.96
CA GLY A 252 -4.00 2.25 -13.00
C GLY A 252 -4.82 3.45 -12.52
N LEU A 253 -5.71 3.27 -11.55
CA LEU A 253 -6.56 4.35 -11.05
C LEU A 253 -5.74 5.45 -10.37
N THR A 254 -4.87 5.09 -9.44
CA THR A 254 -4.03 6.06 -8.73
C THR A 254 -2.97 6.68 -9.63
N MET A 255 -2.39 5.88 -10.53
CA MET A 255 -1.43 6.37 -11.53
C MET A 255 -2.07 7.35 -12.51
N ALA A 256 -3.27 7.05 -13.03
CA ALA A 256 -4.01 7.93 -13.94
C ALA A 256 -4.42 9.25 -13.25
N ALA A 257 -4.89 9.17 -11.99
CA ALA A 257 -5.20 10.36 -11.20
C ALA A 257 -3.97 11.24 -11.00
N MET A 258 -2.81 10.64 -10.70
CA MET A 258 -1.54 11.35 -10.52
C MET A 258 -1.04 11.96 -11.83
N ALA A 259 -1.09 11.22 -12.95
CA ALA A 259 -0.73 11.71 -14.28
C ALA A 259 -1.55 12.95 -14.66
N GLY A 260 -2.86 12.85 -14.50
CA GLY A 260 -3.78 13.95 -14.76
C GLY A 260 -3.57 15.15 -13.84
N ALA A 261 -3.36 14.93 -12.53
CA ALA A 261 -3.07 15.98 -11.57
C ALA A 261 -1.83 16.78 -11.96
N LEU A 262 -0.72 16.08 -12.19
CA LEU A 262 0.58 16.67 -12.53
C LEU A 262 0.67 17.21 -13.96
N GLY A 263 -0.20 16.75 -14.86
CA GLY A 263 -0.15 17.11 -16.29
C GLY A 263 1.00 16.45 -17.03
N ILE A 264 1.25 15.20 -16.75
CA ILE A 264 2.36 14.42 -17.31
C ILE A 264 1.86 13.10 -17.90
N LYS A 265 2.62 12.57 -18.85
CA LYS A 265 2.48 11.21 -19.36
C LYS A 265 3.23 10.25 -18.44
N LEU A 266 2.58 9.18 -18.02
CA LEU A 266 3.21 8.03 -17.37
C LEU A 266 3.17 6.85 -18.34
N GLU A 267 4.29 6.14 -18.45
CA GLU A 267 4.41 5.11 -19.47
C GLU A 267 5.29 3.96 -19.01
N GLN A 268 4.76 2.75 -19.13
CA GLN A 268 5.56 1.53 -19.15
C GLN A 268 5.56 0.99 -20.59
N VAL A 269 6.70 1.12 -21.24
CA VAL A 269 6.86 0.77 -22.67
C VAL A 269 6.42 -0.67 -22.93
N GLY A 270 5.53 -0.85 -23.90
CA GLY A 270 4.98 -2.16 -24.26
C GLY A 270 3.81 -2.66 -23.38
N HIS A 271 3.45 -1.93 -22.32
CA HIS A 271 2.36 -2.30 -21.43
C HIS A 271 1.23 -1.27 -21.42
N TYR A 272 1.51 -0.04 -21.01
CA TYR A 272 0.47 1.01 -20.95
C TYR A 272 1.04 2.41 -21.08
N THR A 273 0.15 3.35 -21.41
CA THR A 273 0.38 4.79 -21.36
C THR A 273 -0.81 5.47 -20.71
N LEU A 274 -0.56 6.34 -19.71
CA LEU A 274 -1.54 7.13 -19.00
C LEU A 274 -1.21 8.62 -19.17
N GLY A 275 -2.24 9.48 -19.29
CA GLY A 275 -2.05 10.89 -19.60
C GLY A 275 -1.62 11.10 -21.06
N VAL A 276 -2.26 10.40 -21.99
CA VAL A 276 -1.96 10.50 -23.43
C VAL A 276 -2.08 11.96 -23.91
N GLY A 277 -1.03 12.42 -24.62
CA GLY A 277 -0.94 13.80 -25.12
C GLY A 277 -0.44 14.83 -24.10
N LEU A 278 -0.12 14.41 -22.88
CA LEU A 278 0.55 15.27 -21.90
C LEU A 278 2.08 15.17 -22.05
N ARG A 279 2.81 16.12 -21.44
CA ARG A 279 4.26 16.16 -21.52
C ARG A 279 4.93 14.98 -20.80
N PRO A 280 6.16 14.61 -21.14
CA PRO A 280 6.93 13.63 -20.36
C PRO A 280 7.22 14.16 -18.93
N PRO A 281 7.41 13.26 -17.95
CA PRO A 281 7.77 13.62 -16.60
C PRO A 281 9.22 14.02 -16.47
N THR A 282 9.53 14.81 -15.43
CA THR A 282 10.87 15.23 -15.05
C THR A 282 11.15 14.87 -13.58
N SER A 283 12.41 15.00 -13.14
CA SER A 283 12.77 14.82 -11.71
C SER A 283 11.98 15.75 -10.78
N ALA A 284 11.65 16.97 -11.22
CA ALA A 284 10.81 17.90 -10.46
C ALA A 284 9.39 17.38 -10.22
N ASP A 285 8.85 16.58 -11.13
CA ASP A 285 7.51 15.99 -10.95
C ASP A 285 7.48 14.89 -9.89
N ILE A 286 8.62 14.24 -9.61
CA ILE A 286 8.76 13.33 -8.46
C ILE A 286 8.52 14.11 -7.15
N THR A 287 9.09 15.31 -7.01
CA THR A 287 8.83 16.17 -5.83
C THR A 287 7.36 16.55 -5.72
N ARG A 288 6.69 16.82 -6.85
CA ARG A 288 5.27 17.17 -6.88
C ARG A 288 4.39 15.96 -6.52
N SER A 289 4.72 14.76 -7.00
CA SER A 289 4.01 13.52 -6.65
C SER A 289 4.15 13.20 -5.15
N ILE A 290 5.35 13.33 -4.58
CA ILE A 290 5.59 13.18 -3.13
C ILE A 290 4.75 14.19 -2.33
N ARG A 291 4.62 15.44 -2.80
CA ARG A 291 3.79 16.45 -2.14
C ARG A 291 2.30 16.05 -2.15
N ILE A 292 1.80 15.56 -3.28
CA ILE A 292 0.42 15.05 -3.37
C ILE A 292 0.25 13.86 -2.42
N MET A 293 1.14 12.88 -2.46
CA MET A 293 1.12 11.70 -1.57
C MET A 293 1.05 12.09 -0.09
N LYS A 294 1.84 13.09 0.36
CA LYS A 294 1.79 13.58 1.75
C LYS A 294 0.42 14.15 2.13
N TRP A 295 -0.19 14.93 1.26
CA TRP A 295 -1.52 15.44 1.51
C TRP A 295 -2.58 14.32 1.48
N VAL A 296 -2.42 13.33 0.59
CA VAL A 296 -3.28 12.13 0.59
C VAL A 296 -3.13 11.38 1.91
N ALA A 297 -1.92 11.28 2.46
CA ALA A 297 -1.72 10.66 3.77
C ALA A 297 -2.44 11.43 4.89
N VAL A 298 -2.40 12.76 4.89
CA VAL A 298 -3.17 13.59 5.86
C VAL A 298 -4.66 13.30 5.77
N PHE A 299 -5.25 13.32 4.57
CA PHE A 299 -6.67 13.01 4.40
C PHE A 299 -7.00 11.55 4.69
N GLY A 300 -6.10 10.62 4.32
CA GLY A 300 -6.24 9.19 4.64
C GLY A 300 -6.31 8.93 6.14
N VAL A 301 -5.49 9.62 6.92
CA VAL A 301 -5.53 9.56 8.39
C VAL A 301 -6.87 10.07 8.93
N LEU A 302 -7.37 11.20 8.44
CA LEU A 302 -8.67 11.73 8.85
C LEU A 302 -9.81 10.76 8.52
N ILE A 303 -9.76 10.13 7.34
CA ILE A 303 -10.72 9.09 6.93
C ILE A 303 -10.60 7.87 7.85
N ALA A 304 -9.39 7.43 8.20
CA ALA A 304 -9.19 6.30 9.09
C ALA A 304 -9.75 6.56 10.49
N PHE A 305 -9.54 7.74 11.05
CA PHE A 305 -10.15 8.12 12.33
C PHE A 305 -11.67 8.22 12.25
N ALA A 306 -12.23 8.74 11.16
CA ALA A 306 -13.68 8.78 10.94
C ALA A 306 -14.27 7.36 10.86
N LEU A 307 -13.62 6.46 10.11
CA LEU A 307 -14.04 5.05 10.00
C LEU A 307 -13.96 4.33 11.35
N LEU A 308 -12.88 4.52 12.11
CA LEU A 308 -12.76 4.00 13.48
C LEU A 308 -13.92 4.46 14.36
N SER A 309 -14.24 5.75 14.32
CA SER A 309 -15.34 6.31 15.12
C SER A 309 -16.69 5.73 14.71
N ILE A 310 -16.96 5.62 13.41
CA ILE A 310 -18.18 5.01 12.87
C ILE A 310 -18.28 3.53 13.28
N HIS A 311 -17.20 2.78 13.14
CA HIS A 311 -17.14 1.36 13.48
C HIS A 311 -17.52 1.15 14.95
N HIS A 312 -16.88 1.84 15.88
CA HIS A 312 -17.14 1.69 17.31
C HIS A 312 -18.55 2.16 17.71
N VAL A 313 -19.05 3.26 17.15
CA VAL A 313 -20.41 3.74 17.43
C VAL A 313 -21.46 2.78 16.89
N PHE A 314 -21.28 2.19 15.72
CA PHE A 314 -22.27 1.34 15.07
C PHE A 314 -22.32 -0.06 15.70
N PHE A 315 -21.17 -0.70 15.87
CA PHE A 315 -21.13 -2.07 16.40
C PHE A 315 -21.45 -2.13 17.90
N ASP A 316 -21.04 -1.14 18.67
CA ASP A 316 -21.34 -1.12 20.10
C ASP A 316 -22.80 -0.78 20.40
N ASN A 317 -23.48 0.05 19.58
CA ASN A 317 -24.90 0.30 19.73
C ASN A 317 -25.77 -0.91 19.33
N VAL A 318 -25.35 -1.72 18.35
CA VAL A 318 -26.08 -2.91 17.93
C VAL A 318 -26.01 -4.04 18.98
N TYR A 319 -24.88 -4.18 19.67
CA TYR A 319 -24.71 -5.22 20.69
C TYR A 319 -25.36 -4.86 22.02
N PHE A 320 -25.45 -3.58 22.40
CA PHE A 320 -26.01 -3.17 23.71
C PHE A 320 -27.52 -2.88 23.69
N ASN A 321 -28.15 -2.66 22.55
CA ASN A 321 -29.60 -2.51 22.44
C ASN A 321 -30.36 -3.85 22.30
N ASN A 322 -29.63 -4.98 22.23
CA ASN A 322 -30.23 -6.34 22.12
C ASN A 322 -29.97 -7.22 23.36
N ILE A 323 -29.53 -6.64 24.48
CA ILE A 323 -29.46 -7.26 25.83
C ILE A 323 -30.33 -6.44 26.79
#